data_60c08e033ae1f4a31e7b89064f93b49e
#
_entry.id   60c08e033ae1f4a31e7b89064f93b49e
#
_cell.length_a   1.000
_cell.length_b   1.000
_cell.length_c   1.000
_cell.angle_alpha   90.00
_cell.angle_beta   90.00
_cell.angle_gamma   90.00
#
_symmetry.space_group_name_H-M   'P 1'
#
loop_
_entity.id
_entity.type
_entity.pdbx_description
1 polymer ?
#
loop_
_entity_poly.entity_id
_entity_poly.type
_entity_poly.pdbx_seq_one_letter_code
_entity_poly.pdbx_strand_id
1 'polypeptide(L)'
;MRRIGHRGAKGHAPENTIAGFQKALDLRCDGVETDVWLTEDGRLVISHDPPGRDASLTLDEVLDFCRGKLEVNVELKCVASEERARQTGARVAATIARRGDSDVYVSSFWWNALEGSRSAGPAVRRAFLFADSPERRALLESARAAGLWALHPNRAYVTPELVRDVHAAQLVVNAWTVNEPSEIAQFAKWGVDGIMSDYPERVPKD
;
A
#
# COMPACT_ATOMS: atom_id res chain seq x y z
N MET A 1 8.69 14.07 3.68
CA MET A 1 8.51 12.59 3.70
C MET A 1 7.08 12.26 4.11
N ARG A 2 6.35 11.41 3.37
CA ARG A 2 4.93 11.12 3.63
C ARG A 2 4.76 10.23 4.87
N ARG A 3 3.78 10.60 5.69
CA ARG A 3 3.36 9.85 6.87
C ARG A 3 2.18 8.96 6.51
N ILE A 4 2.37 7.64 6.47
CA ILE A 4 1.36 6.67 6.09
C ILE A 4 1.05 5.76 7.28
N GLY A 5 -0.20 5.75 7.72
CA GLY A 5 -0.65 4.88 8.81
C GLY A 5 -0.83 3.44 8.33
N HIS A 6 -0.05 2.49 8.87
CA HIS A 6 -0.12 1.07 8.56
C HIS A 6 -1.39 0.47 9.15
N ARG A 7 -2.28 -0.06 8.31
CA ARG A 7 -3.62 -0.54 8.65
C ARG A 7 -4.43 0.49 9.46
N GLY A 8 -4.26 1.77 9.09
CA GLY A 8 -4.68 2.89 9.91
C GLY A 8 -3.58 3.36 10.87
N ALA A 9 -3.85 3.50 12.15
CA ALA A 9 -2.83 3.75 13.18
C ALA A 9 -2.80 2.57 14.16
N LYS A 10 -2.30 1.43 13.70
CA LYS A 10 -2.36 0.13 14.38
C LYS A 10 -1.78 0.12 15.80
N GLY A 11 -0.78 0.95 16.06
CA GLY A 11 -0.20 1.11 17.39
C GLY A 11 -1.12 1.82 18.40
N HIS A 12 -2.23 2.42 17.95
CA HIS A 12 -3.13 3.24 18.76
C HIS A 12 -4.60 2.79 18.73
N ALA A 13 -5.01 2.06 17.69
CA ALA A 13 -6.39 1.62 17.50
C ALA A 13 -6.41 0.26 16.78
N PRO A 14 -7.51 -0.48 16.82
CA PRO A 14 -7.62 -1.75 16.11
C PRO A 14 -7.31 -1.58 14.61
N GLU A 15 -6.47 -2.48 14.09
CA GLU A 15 -6.04 -2.45 12.69
C GLU A 15 -7.20 -2.66 11.72
N ASN A 16 -7.11 -2.06 10.53
CA ASN A 16 -8.08 -2.26 9.45
C ASN A 16 -9.53 -1.94 9.88
N THR A 17 -9.71 -0.88 10.67
CA THR A 17 -11.03 -0.40 11.14
C THR A 17 -11.20 1.09 10.88
N ILE A 18 -12.45 1.54 10.79
CA ILE A 18 -12.77 2.99 10.69
C ILE A 18 -12.17 3.77 11.88
N ALA A 19 -12.15 3.17 13.07
CA ALA A 19 -11.51 3.79 14.25
C ALA A 19 -9.99 3.96 14.05
N GLY A 20 -9.32 2.98 13.43
CA GLY A 20 -7.91 3.05 13.09
C GLY A 20 -7.61 4.13 12.04
N PHE A 21 -8.48 4.27 11.03
CA PHE A 21 -8.35 5.32 10.00
C PHE A 21 -8.67 6.70 10.56
N GLN A 22 -9.67 6.83 11.44
CA GLN A 22 -9.93 8.08 12.16
C GLN A 22 -8.72 8.48 13.01
N LYS A 23 -8.10 7.52 13.70
CA LYS A 23 -6.90 7.80 14.50
C LYS A 23 -5.73 8.26 13.64
N ALA A 24 -5.53 7.67 12.47
CA ALA A 24 -4.52 8.13 11.51
C ALA A 24 -4.78 9.58 11.05
N LEU A 25 -6.04 9.93 10.81
CA LEU A 25 -6.45 11.31 10.49
C LEU A 25 -6.14 12.27 11.64
N ASP A 26 -6.48 11.90 12.88
CA ASP A 26 -6.20 12.70 14.08
C ASP A 26 -4.68 12.93 14.28
N LEU A 27 -3.86 11.94 13.91
CA LEU A 27 -2.40 12.00 13.92
C LEU A 27 -1.82 12.70 12.67
N ARG A 28 -2.69 13.32 11.85
CA ARG A 28 -2.32 14.07 10.64
C ARG A 28 -1.51 13.24 9.65
N CYS A 29 -1.89 11.99 9.42
CA CYS A 29 -1.32 11.20 8.33
C CYS A 29 -1.66 11.82 6.96
N ASP A 30 -0.77 11.64 5.99
CA ASP A 30 -1.02 12.01 4.60
C ASP A 30 -1.84 10.93 3.89
N GLY A 31 -1.72 9.69 4.38
CA GLY A 31 -2.48 8.55 3.89
C GLY A 31 -2.50 7.40 4.89
N VAL A 32 -3.22 6.37 4.52
CA VAL A 32 -3.30 5.10 5.24
C VAL A 32 -3.07 3.94 4.28
N GLU A 33 -2.62 2.85 4.83
CA GLU A 33 -2.57 1.57 4.16
C GLU A 33 -3.65 0.66 4.77
N THR A 34 -4.22 -0.23 3.95
CA THR A 34 -5.23 -1.21 4.35
C THR A 34 -5.16 -2.45 3.46
N ASP A 35 -5.52 -3.59 4.02
CA ASP A 35 -5.48 -4.89 3.37
C ASP A 35 -6.84 -5.29 2.81
N VAL A 36 -6.93 -5.72 1.56
CA VAL A 36 -8.18 -6.16 0.94
C VAL A 36 -8.10 -7.58 0.42
N TRP A 37 -9.15 -8.34 0.67
CA TRP A 37 -9.41 -9.67 0.11
C TRP A 37 -10.61 -9.65 -0.83
N LEU A 38 -10.50 -10.37 -1.95
CA LEU A 38 -11.65 -10.74 -2.76
C LEU A 38 -12.20 -12.08 -2.22
N THR A 39 -13.38 -12.08 -1.64
CA THR A 39 -14.07 -13.26 -1.13
C THR A 39 -14.65 -14.13 -2.25
N GLU A 40 -15.05 -15.37 -1.95
CA GLU A 40 -15.65 -16.28 -2.95
C GLU A 40 -16.98 -15.74 -3.50
N ASP A 41 -17.77 -15.05 -2.68
CA ASP A 41 -19.02 -14.38 -3.06
C ASP A 41 -18.82 -13.03 -3.77
N GLY A 42 -17.56 -12.65 -4.04
CA GLY A 42 -17.21 -11.47 -4.84
C GLY A 42 -17.18 -10.15 -4.08
N ARG A 43 -17.26 -10.14 -2.74
CA ARG A 43 -17.08 -8.94 -1.92
C ARG A 43 -15.60 -8.58 -1.77
N LEU A 44 -15.32 -7.29 -1.64
CA LEU A 44 -14.01 -6.76 -1.28
C LEU A 44 -14.01 -6.42 0.21
N VAL A 45 -13.36 -7.27 1.01
CA VAL A 45 -13.41 -7.22 2.48
C VAL A 45 -12.06 -6.82 3.04
N ILE A 46 -12.06 -6.00 4.07
CA ILE A 46 -10.87 -5.47 4.72
C ILE A 46 -10.43 -6.42 5.85
N SER A 47 -9.24 -6.99 5.71
CA SER A 47 -8.61 -7.85 6.72
C SER A 47 -7.15 -8.08 6.37
N HIS A 48 -6.25 -8.18 7.36
CA HIS A 48 -4.88 -8.63 7.08
C HIS A 48 -4.81 -10.13 6.77
N ASP A 49 -5.40 -10.94 7.63
CA ASP A 49 -5.47 -12.39 7.44
C ASP A 49 -6.66 -12.79 6.57
N PRO A 50 -6.68 -14.00 6.01
CA PRO A 50 -7.83 -14.48 5.26
C PRO A 50 -9.12 -14.27 6.06
N PRO A 51 -10.12 -13.56 5.50
CA PRO A 51 -11.27 -13.12 6.26
C PRO A 51 -12.14 -14.31 6.70
N GLY A 52 -12.56 -14.28 7.96
CA GLY A 52 -13.60 -15.15 8.48
C GLY A 52 -14.99 -14.75 7.92
N ARG A 53 -16.01 -15.55 8.22
CA ARG A 53 -17.41 -15.25 7.79
C ARG A 53 -17.95 -13.94 8.36
N ASP A 54 -17.41 -13.50 9.50
CA ASP A 54 -17.85 -12.30 10.23
C ASP A 54 -17.13 -11.02 9.75
N ALA A 55 -16.20 -11.12 8.82
CA ALA A 55 -15.53 -9.95 8.25
C ALA A 55 -16.55 -9.09 7.51
N SER A 56 -16.78 -7.88 8.00
CA SER A 56 -17.89 -7.03 7.57
C SER A 56 -17.45 -5.73 6.91
N LEU A 57 -16.30 -5.15 7.31
CA LEU A 57 -15.82 -3.90 6.72
C LEU A 57 -15.41 -4.11 5.27
N THR A 58 -15.98 -3.33 4.38
CA THR A 58 -15.74 -3.41 2.94
C THR A 58 -14.79 -2.33 2.44
N LEU A 59 -14.20 -2.55 1.28
CA LEU A 59 -13.37 -1.53 0.62
C LEU A 59 -14.17 -0.25 0.34
N ASP A 60 -15.42 -0.36 -0.11
CA ASP A 60 -16.25 0.81 -0.39
C ASP A 60 -16.45 1.69 0.84
N GLU A 61 -16.70 1.12 2.02
CA GLU A 61 -16.84 1.86 3.29
C GLU A 61 -15.54 2.58 3.68
N VAL A 62 -14.38 1.94 3.50
CA VAL A 62 -13.08 2.57 3.77
C VAL A 62 -12.82 3.74 2.81
N LEU A 63 -13.08 3.54 1.52
CA LEU A 63 -12.90 4.58 0.51
C LEU A 63 -13.87 5.76 0.74
N ASP A 64 -15.12 5.51 1.15
CA ASP A 64 -16.06 6.57 1.52
C ASP A 64 -15.59 7.37 2.73
N PHE A 65 -15.07 6.67 3.75
CA PHE A 65 -14.52 7.35 4.94
C PHE A 65 -13.31 8.21 4.61
N CYS A 66 -12.37 7.71 3.78
CA CYS A 66 -11.09 8.39 3.50
C CYS A 66 -11.21 9.49 2.44
N ARG A 67 -12.24 9.49 1.61
CA ARG A 67 -12.40 10.40 0.47
C ARG A 67 -12.19 11.87 0.86
N GLY A 68 -11.24 12.54 0.17
CA GLY A 68 -10.90 13.93 0.40
C GLY A 68 -10.21 14.23 1.73
N LYS A 69 -9.81 13.20 2.50
CA LYS A 69 -9.16 13.35 3.79
C LYS A 69 -7.79 12.66 3.85
N LEU A 70 -7.68 11.47 3.28
CA LEU A 70 -6.48 10.62 3.33
C LEU A 70 -6.27 9.93 1.98
N GLU A 71 -5.05 9.86 1.51
CA GLU A 71 -4.71 8.94 0.44
C GLU A 71 -4.77 7.49 0.95
N VAL A 72 -5.22 6.56 0.11
CA VAL A 72 -5.37 5.17 0.50
C VAL A 72 -4.48 4.25 -0.34
N ASN A 73 -3.57 3.55 0.33
CA ASN A 73 -2.88 2.40 -0.22
C ASN A 73 -3.70 1.13 0.06
N VAL A 74 -4.18 0.47 -0.97
CA VAL A 74 -4.93 -0.78 -0.86
C VAL A 74 -3.99 -1.94 -1.20
N GLU A 75 -3.52 -2.68 -0.17
CA GLU A 75 -2.76 -3.90 -0.40
C GLU A 75 -3.67 -5.03 -0.88
N LEU A 76 -3.38 -5.56 -2.07
CA LEU A 76 -4.12 -6.66 -2.68
C LEU A 76 -3.65 -7.98 -2.06
N LYS A 77 -4.43 -8.53 -1.15
CA LYS A 77 -4.16 -9.84 -0.54
C LYS A 77 -4.71 -10.96 -1.43
N CYS A 78 -3.96 -12.02 -1.54
CA CYS A 78 -4.42 -13.21 -2.26
C CYS A 78 -3.76 -14.47 -1.70
N VAL A 79 -4.45 -15.59 -1.84
CA VAL A 79 -3.92 -16.91 -1.53
C VAL A 79 -3.50 -17.62 -2.81
N ALA A 80 -2.31 -18.13 -2.82
CA ALA A 80 -1.70 -19.25 -3.60
C ALA A 80 -2.15 -19.52 -5.05
N SER A 81 -2.86 -18.61 -5.73
CA SER A 81 -3.28 -18.80 -7.12
C SER A 81 -3.04 -17.52 -7.92
N GLU A 82 -2.28 -17.63 -8.99
CA GLU A 82 -2.02 -16.52 -9.91
C GLU A 82 -3.31 -15.94 -10.49
N GLU A 83 -4.25 -16.80 -10.85
CA GLU A 83 -5.54 -16.39 -11.39
C GLU A 83 -6.35 -15.63 -10.33
N ARG A 84 -6.35 -16.09 -9.09
CA ARG A 84 -7.03 -15.37 -8.01
C ARG A 84 -6.39 -14.02 -7.73
N ALA A 85 -5.07 -13.93 -7.82
CA ALA A 85 -4.35 -12.67 -7.72
C ALA A 85 -4.78 -11.69 -8.82
N ARG A 86 -4.84 -12.14 -10.10
CA ARG A 86 -5.33 -11.31 -11.22
C ARG A 86 -6.76 -10.83 -10.98
N GLN A 87 -7.65 -11.72 -10.56
CA GLN A 87 -9.05 -11.39 -10.27
C GLN A 87 -9.18 -10.35 -9.15
N THR A 88 -8.42 -10.50 -8.05
CA THR A 88 -8.41 -9.55 -6.95
C THR A 88 -7.96 -8.17 -7.44
N GLY A 89 -6.82 -8.10 -8.14
CA GLY A 89 -6.31 -6.85 -8.69
C GLY A 89 -7.29 -6.19 -9.66
N ALA A 90 -7.87 -6.96 -10.58
CA ALA A 90 -8.85 -6.46 -11.54
C ALA A 90 -10.12 -5.92 -10.84
N ARG A 91 -10.64 -6.65 -9.85
CA ARG A 91 -11.87 -6.26 -9.13
C ARG A 91 -11.67 -4.97 -8.33
N VAL A 92 -10.55 -4.85 -7.61
CA VAL A 92 -10.21 -3.65 -6.83
C VAL A 92 -10.02 -2.45 -7.76
N ALA A 93 -9.21 -2.59 -8.80
CA ALA A 93 -8.94 -1.49 -9.73
C ALA A 93 -10.19 -1.02 -10.47
N ALA A 94 -11.06 -1.94 -10.90
CA ALA A 94 -12.36 -1.60 -11.50
C ALA A 94 -13.26 -0.84 -10.51
N THR A 95 -13.23 -1.20 -9.22
CA THR A 95 -13.98 -0.48 -8.18
C THR A 95 -13.45 0.94 -8.01
N ILE A 96 -12.13 1.13 -7.87
CA ILE A 96 -11.50 2.45 -7.75
C ILE A 96 -11.82 3.32 -8.98
N ALA A 97 -11.64 2.77 -10.19
CA ALA A 97 -11.89 3.50 -11.44
C ALA A 97 -13.36 3.93 -11.59
N ARG A 98 -14.31 3.06 -11.26
CA ARG A 98 -15.75 3.38 -11.29
C ARG A 98 -16.12 4.49 -10.31
N ARG A 99 -15.46 4.54 -9.16
CA ARG A 99 -15.69 5.56 -8.12
C ARG A 99 -15.05 6.90 -8.47
N GLY A 100 -14.06 6.92 -9.36
CA GLY A 100 -13.30 8.13 -9.70
C GLY A 100 -12.39 8.62 -8.58
N ASP A 101 -11.97 7.73 -7.66
CA ASP A 101 -11.12 8.08 -6.53
C ASP A 101 -9.65 8.27 -6.99
N SER A 102 -9.19 9.52 -7.10
CA SER A 102 -7.83 9.88 -7.54
C SER A 102 -6.76 9.63 -6.48
N ASP A 103 -7.14 9.66 -5.20
CA ASP A 103 -6.25 9.55 -4.04
C ASP A 103 -6.15 8.10 -3.53
N VAL A 104 -6.39 7.13 -4.41
CA VAL A 104 -6.31 5.71 -4.11
C VAL A 104 -5.31 5.05 -5.06
N TYR A 105 -4.48 4.19 -4.51
CA TYR A 105 -3.57 3.35 -5.28
C TYR A 105 -3.52 1.95 -4.68
N VAL A 106 -3.00 0.99 -5.46
CA VAL A 106 -2.90 -0.40 -5.01
C VAL A 106 -1.45 -0.83 -4.84
N SER A 107 -1.22 -1.75 -3.90
CA SER A 107 0.07 -2.43 -3.76
C SER A 107 -0.13 -3.94 -3.65
N SER A 108 0.89 -4.72 -3.98
CA SER A 108 0.88 -6.18 -3.80
C SER A 108 2.28 -6.76 -3.84
N PHE A 109 2.46 -7.91 -3.17
CA PHE A 109 3.58 -8.83 -3.36
C PHE A 109 3.45 -9.68 -4.64
N TRP A 110 2.27 -9.70 -5.25
CA TRP A 110 1.96 -10.53 -6.41
C TRP A 110 1.93 -9.71 -7.70
N TRP A 111 2.87 -9.98 -8.59
CA TRP A 111 2.90 -9.34 -9.92
C TRP A 111 1.59 -9.55 -10.69
N ASN A 112 1.02 -10.75 -10.59
CA ASN A 112 -0.26 -11.07 -11.24
C ASN A 112 -1.43 -10.21 -10.73
N ALA A 113 -1.43 -9.81 -9.45
CA ALA A 113 -2.43 -8.88 -8.93
C ALA A 113 -2.27 -7.47 -9.52
N LEU A 114 -1.02 -7.00 -9.65
CA LEU A 114 -0.73 -5.70 -10.28
C LEU A 114 -1.06 -5.71 -11.78
N GLU A 115 -0.83 -6.83 -12.46
CA GLU A 115 -1.22 -7.01 -13.87
C GLU A 115 -2.74 -6.97 -14.05
N GLY A 116 -3.49 -7.68 -13.18
CA GLY A 116 -4.95 -7.61 -13.15
C GLY A 116 -5.46 -6.18 -12.90
N SER A 117 -4.84 -5.48 -11.97
CA SER A 117 -5.15 -4.07 -11.70
C SER A 117 -4.90 -3.18 -12.93
N ARG A 118 -3.77 -3.38 -13.64
CA ARG A 118 -3.45 -2.64 -14.86
C ARG A 118 -4.49 -2.85 -15.94
N SER A 119 -4.94 -4.07 -16.10
CA SER A 119 -5.90 -4.43 -17.16
C SER A 119 -7.28 -3.83 -16.94
N ALA A 120 -7.75 -3.75 -15.68
CA ALA A 120 -9.10 -3.27 -15.35
C ALA A 120 -9.18 -1.79 -14.95
N GLY A 121 -8.06 -1.19 -14.53
CA GLY A 121 -7.99 0.20 -14.14
C GLY A 121 -6.60 0.79 -14.47
N PRO A 122 -6.29 1.05 -15.75
CA PRO A 122 -4.94 1.44 -16.18
C PRO A 122 -4.47 2.77 -15.54
N ALA A 123 -5.39 3.66 -15.16
CA ALA A 123 -5.09 4.92 -14.48
C ALA A 123 -4.81 4.76 -12.98
N VAL A 124 -5.17 3.62 -12.37
CA VAL A 124 -4.90 3.35 -10.95
C VAL A 124 -3.40 3.18 -10.76
N ARG A 125 -2.80 3.99 -9.90
CA ARG A 125 -1.37 3.86 -9.55
C ARG A 125 -1.12 2.52 -8.85
N ARG A 126 0.03 1.92 -9.12
CA ARG A 126 0.41 0.58 -8.62
C ARG A 126 1.79 0.60 -8.00
N ALA A 127 1.96 -0.13 -6.91
CA ALA A 127 3.23 -0.33 -6.23
C ALA A 127 3.53 -1.83 -6.02
N PHE A 128 4.79 -2.21 -6.11
CA PHE A 128 5.21 -3.57 -5.78
C PHE A 128 5.80 -3.63 -4.38
N LEU A 129 5.27 -4.55 -3.57
CA LEU A 129 5.76 -4.88 -2.23
C LEU A 129 6.79 -6.00 -2.30
N PHE A 130 7.88 -5.88 -1.53
CA PHE A 130 8.84 -6.97 -1.38
C PHE A 130 9.47 -6.99 0.02
N ALA A 131 9.81 -8.21 0.47
CA ALA A 131 10.41 -8.50 1.76
C ALA A 131 11.59 -9.47 1.63
N ASP A 132 12.32 -9.36 0.52
CA ASP A 132 13.52 -10.11 0.21
C ASP A 132 14.53 -9.19 -0.48
N SER A 133 15.63 -9.74 -0.98
CA SER A 133 16.65 -9.00 -1.71
C SER A 133 16.65 -9.39 -3.20
N PRO A 134 15.67 -8.88 -3.98
CA PRO A 134 15.63 -9.18 -5.40
C PRO A 134 16.85 -8.59 -6.11
N GLU A 135 17.24 -9.17 -7.24
CA GLU A 135 18.24 -8.58 -8.11
C GLU A 135 17.72 -7.20 -8.57
N ARG A 136 18.42 -6.15 -8.17
CA ARG A 136 17.94 -4.75 -8.25
C ARG A 136 17.65 -4.31 -9.68
N ARG A 137 18.54 -4.64 -10.62
CA ARG A 137 18.37 -4.26 -12.03
C ARG A 137 17.13 -4.89 -12.62
N ALA A 138 16.95 -6.20 -12.42
CA ALA A 138 15.78 -6.93 -12.91
C ALA A 138 14.48 -6.41 -12.28
N LEU A 139 14.50 -6.07 -10.99
CA LEU A 139 13.36 -5.45 -10.30
C LEU A 139 12.97 -4.12 -10.95
N LEU A 140 13.94 -3.23 -11.20
CA LEU A 140 13.68 -1.92 -11.79
C LEU A 140 13.21 -2.02 -13.25
N GLU A 141 13.80 -2.93 -14.03
CA GLU A 141 13.36 -3.21 -15.41
C GLU A 141 11.90 -3.71 -15.43
N SER A 142 11.57 -4.66 -14.54
CA SER A 142 10.21 -5.20 -14.39
C SER A 142 9.21 -4.13 -13.94
N ALA A 143 9.58 -3.31 -12.96
CA ALA A 143 8.73 -2.23 -12.45
C ALA A 143 8.39 -1.20 -13.54
N ARG A 144 9.39 -0.82 -14.35
CA ARG A 144 9.19 0.09 -15.49
C ARG A 144 8.33 -0.51 -16.57
N ALA A 145 8.60 -1.77 -16.96
CA ALA A 145 7.80 -2.49 -17.97
C ALA A 145 6.33 -2.65 -17.55
N ALA A 146 6.08 -2.87 -16.25
CA ALA A 146 4.74 -2.93 -15.69
C ALA A 146 4.07 -1.57 -15.52
N GLY A 147 4.80 -0.45 -15.71
CA GLY A 147 4.30 0.89 -15.48
C GLY A 147 3.94 1.14 -14.02
N LEU A 148 4.77 0.66 -13.10
CA LEU A 148 4.57 0.94 -11.68
C LEU A 148 4.86 2.39 -11.34
N TRP A 149 4.21 2.89 -10.32
CA TRP A 149 4.44 4.20 -9.73
C TRP A 149 5.47 4.14 -8.59
N ALA A 150 5.48 3.07 -7.81
CA ALA A 150 6.32 2.95 -6.61
C ALA A 150 6.83 1.54 -6.35
N LEU A 151 7.88 1.47 -5.54
CA LEU A 151 8.37 0.26 -4.88
C LEU A 151 8.19 0.41 -3.37
N HIS A 152 7.68 -0.64 -2.72
CA HIS A 152 7.44 -0.70 -1.29
C HIS A 152 8.33 -1.78 -0.64
N PRO A 153 9.59 -1.48 -0.35
CA PRO A 153 10.50 -2.38 0.35
C PRO A 153 10.14 -2.57 1.82
N ASN A 154 10.28 -3.81 2.32
CA ASN A 154 10.41 -3.99 3.76
C ASN A 154 11.62 -3.20 4.27
N ARG A 155 11.54 -2.63 5.47
CA ARG A 155 12.58 -1.79 6.10
C ARG A 155 13.97 -2.42 6.10
N ALA A 156 14.06 -3.75 6.23
CA ALA A 156 15.33 -4.48 6.25
C ALA A 156 16.11 -4.42 4.92
N TYR A 157 15.45 -4.07 3.82
CA TYR A 157 16.00 -4.03 2.47
C TYR A 157 16.17 -2.61 1.92
N VAL A 158 15.86 -1.60 2.72
CA VAL A 158 16.08 -0.19 2.34
C VAL A 158 17.54 0.16 2.49
N THR A 159 18.16 0.60 1.41
CA THR A 159 19.54 1.13 1.40
C THR A 159 19.59 2.44 0.64
N PRO A 160 20.60 3.29 0.88
CA PRO A 160 20.75 4.54 0.10
C PRO A 160 20.91 4.28 -1.41
N GLU A 161 21.55 3.17 -1.79
CA GLU A 161 21.70 2.77 -3.20
C GLU A 161 20.36 2.36 -3.81
N LEU A 162 19.52 1.62 -3.07
CA LEU A 162 18.17 1.28 -3.55
C LEU A 162 17.36 2.55 -3.80
N VAL A 163 17.31 3.46 -2.83
CA VAL A 163 16.54 4.72 -2.93
C VAL A 163 17.00 5.53 -4.14
N ARG A 164 18.32 5.74 -4.30
CA ARG A 164 18.88 6.46 -5.44
C ARG A 164 18.50 5.81 -6.78
N ASP A 165 18.61 4.49 -6.88
CA ASP A 165 18.39 3.78 -8.15
C ASP A 165 16.89 3.73 -8.51
N VAL A 166 15.99 3.64 -7.50
CA VAL A 166 14.54 3.77 -7.67
C VAL A 166 14.17 5.17 -8.15
N HIS A 167 14.75 6.22 -7.56
CA HIS A 167 14.53 7.60 -8.00
C HIS A 167 15.09 7.85 -9.42
N ALA A 168 16.24 7.29 -9.76
CA ALA A 168 16.77 7.35 -11.12
C ALA A 168 15.85 6.67 -12.14
N ALA A 169 15.06 5.68 -11.70
CA ALA A 169 14.01 5.04 -12.49
C ALA A 169 12.68 5.84 -12.51
N GLN A 170 12.62 7.02 -11.86
CA GLN A 170 11.44 7.86 -11.70
C GLN A 170 10.30 7.16 -10.93
N LEU A 171 10.63 6.31 -9.99
CA LEU A 171 9.72 5.61 -9.09
C LEU A 171 9.81 6.19 -7.67
N VAL A 172 8.76 5.99 -6.88
CA VAL A 172 8.65 6.38 -5.48
C VAL A 172 9.06 5.23 -4.57
N VAL A 173 9.66 5.52 -3.41
CA VAL A 173 9.99 4.55 -2.36
C VAL A 173 9.15 4.80 -1.12
N ASN A 174 8.29 3.85 -0.74
CA ASN A 174 7.59 3.88 0.55
C ASN A 174 8.00 2.64 1.37
N ALA A 175 8.70 2.85 2.47
CA ALA A 175 9.21 1.75 3.32
C ALA A 175 8.16 1.28 4.35
N TRP A 176 8.14 -0.02 4.64
CA TRP A 176 7.22 -0.65 5.60
C TRP A 176 7.92 -1.75 6.42
N THR A 177 7.49 -2.14 7.63
CA THR A 177 6.82 -1.27 8.57
C THR A 177 7.89 -0.66 9.46
N VAL A 178 7.95 0.66 9.52
CA VAL A 178 9.03 1.38 10.20
C VAL A 178 8.48 2.09 11.43
N ASN A 179 8.86 1.60 12.61
CA ASN A 179 8.34 2.10 13.88
C ASN A 179 9.40 2.81 14.74
N GLU A 180 10.68 2.53 14.49
CA GLU A 180 11.77 3.05 15.31
C GLU A 180 12.19 4.45 14.87
N PRO A 181 12.22 5.47 15.77
CA PRO A 181 12.59 6.83 15.42
C PRO A 181 13.97 6.97 14.77
N SER A 182 14.92 6.13 15.16
CA SER A 182 16.27 6.11 14.57
C SER A 182 16.27 5.65 13.11
N GLU A 183 15.46 4.62 12.77
CA GLU A 183 15.30 4.17 11.38
C GLU A 183 14.56 5.22 10.55
N ILE A 184 13.51 5.83 11.12
CA ILE A 184 12.76 6.92 10.46
C ILE A 184 13.70 8.07 10.10
N ALA A 185 14.54 8.50 11.05
CA ALA A 185 15.53 9.57 10.82
C ALA A 185 16.59 9.16 9.78
N GLN A 186 16.98 7.90 9.76
CA GLN A 186 17.91 7.37 8.78
C GLN A 186 17.32 7.35 7.37
N PHE A 187 16.07 6.87 7.23
CA PHE A 187 15.38 6.80 5.94
C PHE A 187 15.06 8.20 5.38
N ALA A 188 14.77 9.16 6.26
CA ALA A 188 14.64 10.56 5.88
C ALA A 188 15.94 11.10 5.25
N LYS A 189 17.10 10.80 5.85
CA LYS A 189 18.43 11.18 5.29
C LYS A 189 18.72 10.52 3.94
N TRP A 190 18.22 9.30 3.71
CA TRP A 190 18.39 8.59 2.44
C TRP A 190 17.38 9.04 1.37
N GLY A 191 16.40 9.87 1.74
CA GLY A 191 15.42 10.41 0.80
C GLY A 191 14.25 9.47 0.52
N VAL A 192 13.90 8.55 1.44
CA VAL A 192 12.68 7.75 1.32
C VAL A 192 11.47 8.66 1.25
N ASP A 193 10.57 8.42 0.30
CA ASP A 193 9.43 9.31 0.00
C ASP A 193 8.29 9.18 1.02
N GLY A 194 8.05 7.95 1.51
CA GLY A 194 7.02 7.68 2.50
C GLY A 194 7.37 6.55 3.46
N ILE A 195 6.82 6.63 4.65
CA ILE A 195 6.97 5.61 5.69
C ILE A 195 5.59 5.14 6.13
N MET A 196 5.37 3.82 6.04
CA MET A 196 4.24 3.12 6.63
C MET A 196 4.61 2.70 8.05
N SER A 197 3.88 3.22 9.04
CA SER A 197 4.18 3.00 10.47
C SER A 197 2.92 2.67 11.25
N ASP A 198 3.08 1.81 12.27
CA ASP A 198 2.06 1.57 13.30
C ASP A 198 1.92 2.80 14.22
N TYR A 199 2.99 3.61 14.31
CA TYR A 199 3.09 4.84 15.11
C TYR A 199 3.40 6.03 14.20
N PRO A 200 2.46 6.42 13.32
CA PRO A 200 2.73 7.38 12.26
C PRO A 200 3.13 8.77 12.76
N GLU A 201 2.78 9.15 13.97
CA GLU A 201 3.19 10.43 14.60
C GLU A 201 4.70 10.57 14.79
N ARG A 202 5.43 9.42 14.77
CA ARG A 202 6.90 9.41 14.84
C ARG A 202 7.57 9.86 13.55
N VAL A 203 6.84 9.82 12.43
CA VAL A 203 7.31 10.31 11.13
C VAL A 203 7.18 11.82 11.11
N PRO A 204 8.30 12.59 11.00
CA PRO A 204 8.21 14.06 11.02
C PRO A 204 7.34 14.57 9.87
N LYS A 205 6.56 15.61 10.13
CA LYS A 205 5.97 16.48 9.11
C LYS A 205 6.83 17.72 8.98
N ASP A 206 7.18 18.02 7.74
CA ASP A 206 7.81 19.30 7.39
C ASP A 206 6.83 20.46 7.58
#